data_1dae60d6f0102f88026a83a88d3d221a
#
_entry.id   1dae60d6f0102f88026a83a88d3d221a
#
_cell.length_a   1.000
_cell.length_b   1.000
_cell.length_c   1.000
_cell.angle_alpha   90.00
_cell.angle_beta   90.00
_cell.angle_gamma   90.00
#
_symmetry.space_group_name_H-M   'P 1'
#
loop_
_entity.id
_entity.type
_entity.pdbx_description
1 polymer ?
#
loop_
_entity_poly.entity_id
_entity_poly.type
_entity_poly.pdbx_seq_one_letter_code
_entity_poly.pdbx_strand_id
1 'polypeptide(L)'
;MANFFIKRPIFAIVVALVITIAGALCIFSLPIDRYPKITPPQVSVHATYPGADSEVVAQTVAEVIEKNVIGAEGFDNMSSTSNSNGSYSLSVQFLTGTDSDMATIRVQNGVTAADAGLPDTVRSIGVTTKKSSGDMALVVGLLSPNGTYDDVFLKNYFSMNYLDELKSIKGVGNVQEFGSDFAMRIWMDPTKMSQNKITASEVISAVSSQNKQIAAGNISSAPVDPNASFQYIITAKGRLVTEKEFGDIVLRTNDDGSMLRLKDVARIELGAKDYSFISRAAGQESAILAFSLTDDANALETLGAIKEKLKEDAKSFPDDMTYVICADNTDFIYASIKEVMHTFVEALLIVALI
;
A
#
# COMPACT_ATOMS: atom_id res chain seq x y z
N MET A 1 7.73 55.11 -21.60
CA MET A 1 6.51 54.34 -21.26
C MET A 1 5.56 55.09 -20.33
N ALA A 2 6.01 55.70 -19.21
CA ALA A 2 5.12 56.39 -18.26
C ALA A 2 4.25 57.49 -18.92
N ASN A 3 4.81 58.35 -19.78
CA ASN A 3 4.09 59.41 -20.48
C ASN A 3 2.96 58.90 -21.40
N PHE A 4 2.98 57.64 -21.85
CA PHE A 4 1.91 57.04 -22.64
C PHE A 4 0.66 56.76 -21.80
N PHE A 5 0.88 56.19 -20.63
CA PHE A 5 -0.19 55.85 -19.69
C PHE A 5 -0.79 57.09 -19.02
N ILE A 6 0.02 58.10 -18.71
CA ILE A 6 -0.43 59.37 -18.15
C ILE A 6 -1.39 60.09 -19.10
N LYS A 7 -1.10 60.06 -20.44
CA LYS A 7 -1.94 60.68 -21.46
C LYS A 7 -3.19 59.85 -21.81
N ARG A 8 -3.29 58.59 -21.40
CA ARG A 8 -4.40 57.69 -21.70
C ARG A 8 -4.82 56.89 -20.45
N PRO A 9 -5.46 57.53 -19.47
CA PRO A 9 -5.80 56.90 -18.18
C PRO A 9 -6.76 55.73 -18.35
N ILE A 10 -7.73 55.81 -19.26
CA ILE A 10 -8.68 54.69 -19.51
C ILE A 10 -7.96 53.43 -19.97
N PHE A 11 -6.96 53.59 -20.85
CA PHE A 11 -6.16 52.46 -21.35
C PHE A 11 -5.34 51.83 -20.21
N ALA A 12 -4.77 52.65 -19.32
CA ALA A 12 -4.04 52.15 -18.13
C ALA A 12 -4.96 51.35 -17.20
N ILE A 13 -6.17 51.85 -16.94
CA ILE A 13 -7.17 51.16 -16.11
C ILE A 13 -7.56 49.82 -16.73
N VAL A 14 -7.84 49.78 -18.04
CA VAL A 14 -8.21 48.52 -18.71
C VAL A 14 -7.09 47.47 -18.64
N VAL A 15 -5.84 47.89 -18.89
CA VAL A 15 -4.68 46.99 -18.80
C VAL A 15 -4.51 46.49 -17.37
N ALA A 16 -4.59 47.33 -16.37
CA ALA A 16 -4.52 46.95 -14.96
C ALA A 16 -5.63 45.95 -14.60
N LEU A 17 -6.86 46.20 -15.04
CA LEU A 17 -8.01 45.32 -14.78
C LEU A 17 -7.85 43.97 -15.46
N VAL A 18 -7.36 43.91 -16.69
CA VAL A 18 -7.09 42.64 -17.39
C VAL A 18 -6.00 41.83 -16.66
N ILE A 19 -4.92 42.47 -16.23
CA ILE A 19 -3.84 41.81 -15.48
C ILE A 19 -4.37 41.28 -14.13
N THR A 20 -5.18 42.08 -13.43
CA THR A 20 -5.77 41.70 -12.16
C THR A 20 -6.72 40.50 -12.31
N ILE A 21 -7.59 40.51 -13.33
CA ILE A 21 -8.49 39.38 -13.60
C ILE A 21 -7.70 38.15 -14.02
N ALA A 22 -6.71 38.28 -14.89
CA ALA A 22 -5.85 37.17 -15.29
C ALA A 22 -5.10 36.59 -14.09
N GLY A 23 -4.54 37.44 -13.22
CA GLY A 23 -3.88 37.02 -11.99
C GLY A 23 -4.83 36.28 -11.04
N ALA A 24 -6.04 36.80 -10.84
CA ALA A 24 -7.05 36.15 -10.02
C ALA A 24 -7.46 34.78 -10.55
N LEU A 25 -7.63 34.61 -11.85
CA LEU A 25 -7.93 33.32 -12.46
C LEU A 25 -6.76 32.34 -12.33
N CYS A 26 -5.51 32.82 -12.47
CA CYS A 26 -4.33 31.98 -12.31
C CYS A 26 -4.18 31.44 -10.87
N ILE A 27 -4.56 32.20 -9.85
CA ILE A 27 -4.47 31.75 -8.44
C ILE A 27 -5.26 30.45 -8.22
N PHE A 28 -6.43 30.30 -8.85
CA PHE A 28 -7.26 29.11 -8.70
C PHE A 28 -6.73 27.89 -9.49
N SER A 29 -5.83 28.09 -10.45
CA SER A 29 -5.28 27.01 -11.29
C SER A 29 -3.88 26.54 -10.85
N LEU A 30 -3.21 27.28 -9.96
CA LEU A 30 -1.89 26.93 -9.49
C LEU A 30 -1.96 25.78 -8.47
N PRO A 31 -1.12 24.73 -8.62
CA PRO A 31 -0.99 23.70 -7.60
C PRO A 31 -0.43 24.33 -6.32
N ILE A 32 -1.07 24.03 -5.18
CA ILE A 32 -0.65 24.51 -3.87
C ILE A 32 -0.10 23.31 -3.10
N ASP A 33 1.18 23.35 -2.78
CA ASP A 33 1.89 22.34 -2.00
C ASP A 33 2.52 22.94 -0.73
N ARG A 34 2.71 22.10 0.29
CA ARG A 34 3.36 22.49 1.55
C ARG A 34 4.84 22.87 1.34
N TYR A 35 5.55 22.13 0.50
CA TYR A 35 6.96 22.33 0.18
C TYR A 35 7.21 22.34 -1.32
N PRO A 36 8.23 23.10 -1.78
CA PRO A 36 8.69 22.97 -3.16
C PRO A 36 9.11 21.53 -3.45
N LYS A 37 8.76 20.98 -4.60
CA LYS A 37 9.11 19.61 -5.02
C LYS A 37 10.57 19.53 -5.46
N ILE A 38 11.48 19.68 -4.50
CA ILE A 38 12.93 19.54 -4.68
C ILE A 38 13.46 18.21 -4.12
N THR A 39 12.57 17.36 -3.58
CA THR A 39 12.95 16.05 -3.07
C THR A 39 13.34 15.12 -4.21
N PRO A 40 14.51 14.48 -4.12
CA PRO A 40 14.92 13.48 -5.11
C PRO A 40 13.90 12.34 -5.19
N PRO A 41 13.60 11.80 -6.39
CA PRO A 41 12.73 10.66 -6.52
C PRO A 41 13.29 9.45 -5.77
N GLN A 42 12.43 8.74 -5.07
CA GLN A 42 12.78 7.52 -4.37
C GLN A 42 11.91 6.34 -4.81
N VAL A 43 12.51 5.17 -4.86
CA VAL A 43 11.83 3.91 -5.18
C VAL A 43 12.10 2.92 -4.06
N SER A 44 11.03 2.34 -3.53
CA SER A 44 11.11 1.31 -2.48
C SER A 44 10.95 -0.07 -3.08
N VAL A 45 11.80 -1.00 -2.65
CA VAL A 45 11.72 -2.43 -2.98
C VAL A 45 11.53 -3.21 -1.70
N HIS A 46 10.55 -4.12 -1.68
CA HIS A 46 10.29 -5.00 -0.55
C HIS A 46 10.29 -6.46 -0.97
N ALA A 47 10.96 -7.29 -0.18
CA ALA A 47 10.96 -8.73 -0.32
C ALA A 47 10.81 -9.39 1.05
N THR A 48 10.36 -10.66 1.08
CA THR A 48 10.21 -11.41 2.31
C THR A 48 10.78 -12.81 2.12
N TYR A 49 11.66 -13.23 3.01
CA TYR A 49 12.20 -14.58 3.09
C TYR A 49 11.81 -15.21 4.43
N PRO A 50 10.64 -15.84 4.54
CA PRO A 50 10.15 -16.39 5.79
C PRO A 50 11.09 -17.44 6.39
N GLY A 51 11.39 -17.30 7.67
CA GLY A 51 12.27 -18.23 8.40
C GLY A 51 13.77 -17.96 8.24
N ALA A 52 14.17 -16.97 7.43
CA ALA A 52 15.55 -16.52 7.36
C ALA A 52 15.83 -15.45 8.41
N ASP A 53 17.03 -15.45 8.97
CA ASP A 53 17.53 -14.38 9.81
C ASP A 53 18.05 -13.19 8.97
N SER A 54 18.42 -12.10 9.63
CA SER A 54 18.88 -10.88 8.95
C SER A 54 20.17 -11.08 8.13
N GLU A 55 21.06 -11.98 8.55
CA GLU A 55 22.33 -12.24 7.87
C GLU A 55 22.07 -13.02 6.57
N VAL A 56 21.25 -14.08 6.63
CA VAL A 56 20.83 -14.85 5.45
C VAL A 56 20.07 -13.97 4.46
N VAL A 57 19.15 -13.11 4.94
CA VAL A 57 18.45 -12.14 4.08
C VAL A 57 19.42 -11.18 3.40
N ALA A 58 20.42 -10.66 4.14
CA ALA A 58 21.42 -9.75 3.59
C ALA A 58 22.26 -10.41 2.48
N GLN A 59 22.70 -11.64 2.71
CA GLN A 59 23.58 -12.35 1.75
C GLN A 59 22.82 -12.89 0.52
N THR A 60 21.58 -13.37 0.69
CA THR A 60 20.87 -14.09 -0.38
C THR A 60 19.82 -13.25 -1.11
N VAL A 61 19.33 -12.17 -0.49
CA VAL A 61 18.30 -11.30 -1.07
C VAL A 61 18.85 -9.91 -1.34
N ALA A 62 19.40 -9.25 -0.29
CA ALA A 62 19.86 -7.88 -0.40
C ALA A 62 21.00 -7.74 -1.42
N GLU A 63 22.08 -8.50 -1.26
CA GLU A 63 23.25 -8.43 -2.16
C GLU A 63 22.86 -8.69 -3.61
N VAL A 64 21.96 -9.62 -3.87
CA VAL A 64 21.52 -9.99 -5.22
C VAL A 64 20.73 -8.84 -5.86
N ILE A 65 19.78 -8.23 -5.12
CA ILE A 65 18.98 -7.12 -5.63
C ILE A 65 19.82 -5.85 -5.79
N GLU A 66 20.58 -5.48 -4.77
CA GLU A 66 21.37 -4.25 -4.74
C GLU A 66 22.38 -4.20 -5.88
N LYS A 67 23.09 -5.31 -6.15
CA LYS A 67 24.05 -5.43 -7.24
C LYS A 67 23.44 -5.18 -8.62
N ASN A 68 22.17 -5.53 -8.82
CA ASN A 68 21.48 -5.33 -10.09
C ASN A 68 20.82 -3.93 -10.19
N VAL A 69 20.58 -3.27 -9.07
CA VAL A 69 19.93 -1.94 -9.02
C VAL A 69 20.93 -0.79 -9.09
N ILE A 70 22.14 -0.96 -8.54
CA ILE A 70 23.17 0.09 -8.47
C ILE A 70 23.60 0.68 -9.82
N GLY A 71 23.39 -0.04 -10.90
CA GLY A 71 23.68 0.40 -12.27
C GLY A 71 22.57 1.22 -12.95
N ALA A 72 21.51 1.54 -12.26
CA ALA A 72 20.38 2.29 -12.83
C ALA A 72 20.80 3.75 -13.18
N GLU A 73 20.43 4.20 -14.37
CA GLU A 73 20.74 5.57 -14.80
C GLU A 73 20.07 6.61 -13.89
N GLY A 74 20.81 7.60 -13.44
CA GLY A 74 20.35 8.62 -12.49
C GLY A 74 20.36 8.15 -11.04
N PHE A 75 20.90 6.97 -10.74
CA PHE A 75 21.12 6.49 -9.38
C PHE A 75 22.01 7.48 -8.61
N ASP A 76 21.61 7.80 -7.39
CA ASP A 76 22.37 8.66 -6.46
C ASP A 76 22.89 7.82 -5.28
N ASN A 77 21.98 7.33 -4.46
CA ASN A 77 22.32 6.46 -3.34
C ASN A 77 21.21 5.43 -3.06
N MET A 78 21.52 4.44 -2.21
CA MET A 78 20.54 3.51 -1.69
C MET A 78 20.82 3.18 -0.24
N SER A 79 19.76 2.82 0.48
CA SER A 79 19.83 2.27 1.83
C SER A 79 18.94 1.04 1.94
N SER A 80 19.42 0.01 2.62
CA SER A 80 18.65 -1.21 2.81
C SER A 80 18.62 -1.64 4.27
N THR A 81 17.59 -2.40 4.60
CA THR A 81 17.42 -2.98 5.92
C THR A 81 16.98 -4.42 5.77
N SER A 82 17.73 -5.33 6.39
CA SER A 82 17.42 -6.75 6.52
C SER A 82 17.05 -7.06 7.97
N ASN A 83 15.85 -7.56 8.21
CA ASN A 83 15.34 -7.82 9.55
C ASN A 83 15.37 -9.32 9.88
N SER A 84 15.44 -9.63 11.18
CA SER A 84 15.45 -11.02 11.68
C SER A 84 14.12 -11.77 11.51
N ASN A 85 13.04 -11.08 11.11
CA ASN A 85 11.79 -11.71 10.72
C ASN A 85 11.75 -12.13 9.25
N GLY A 86 12.87 -12.04 8.52
CA GLY A 86 12.98 -12.36 7.11
C GLY A 86 12.54 -11.26 6.15
N SER A 87 12.20 -10.06 6.63
CA SER A 87 11.81 -8.94 5.77
C SER A 87 13.03 -8.15 5.28
N TYR A 88 13.01 -7.78 4.01
CA TYR A 88 13.97 -6.92 3.34
C TYR A 88 13.28 -5.69 2.79
N SER A 89 13.89 -4.54 2.99
CA SER A 89 13.45 -3.24 2.48
C SER A 89 14.64 -2.47 1.91
N LEU A 90 14.53 -2.02 0.67
CA LEU A 90 15.52 -1.20 -0.02
C LEU A 90 14.85 0.12 -0.44
N SER A 91 15.50 1.23 -0.14
CA SER A 91 15.16 2.56 -0.65
C SER A 91 16.25 3.02 -1.62
N VAL A 92 15.88 3.26 -2.86
CA VAL A 92 16.77 3.73 -3.92
C VAL A 92 16.44 5.19 -4.21
N GLN A 93 17.41 6.06 -4.05
CA GLN A 93 17.29 7.50 -4.32
C GLN A 93 17.95 7.83 -5.66
N PHE A 94 17.29 8.70 -6.43
CA PHE A 94 17.76 9.16 -7.72
C PHE A 94 18.15 10.65 -7.67
N LEU A 95 18.94 11.09 -8.62
CA LEU A 95 19.31 12.50 -8.77
C LEU A 95 18.06 13.37 -8.94
N THR A 96 18.08 14.55 -8.34
CA THR A 96 17.01 15.55 -8.48
C THR A 96 16.75 15.87 -9.96
N GLY A 97 15.48 15.86 -10.36
CA GLY A 97 15.06 16.09 -11.75
C GLY A 97 14.94 14.80 -12.57
N THR A 98 15.26 13.63 -12.00
CA THR A 98 14.93 12.34 -12.61
C THR A 98 13.41 12.15 -12.58
N ASP A 99 12.84 11.68 -13.69
CA ASP A 99 11.43 11.28 -13.74
C ASP A 99 11.19 10.07 -12.83
N SER A 100 10.23 10.18 -11.90
CA SER A 100 10.03 9.16 -10.88
C SER A 100 9.38 7.88 -11.43
N ASP A 101 8.66 7.95 -12.55
CA ASP A 101 8.10 6.76 -13.20
C ASP A 101 9.21 6.00 -13.93
N MET A 102 10.10 6.73 -14.62
CA MET A 102 11.30 6.13 -15.22
C MET A 102 12.25 5.54 -14.17
N ALA A 103 12.43 6.22 -13.02
CA ALA A 103 13.21 5.68 -11.90
C ALA A 103 12.62 4.34 -11.41
N THR A 104 11.30 4.26 -11.25
CA THR A 104 10.61 3.04 -10.84
C THR A 104 10.78 1.90 -11.86
N ILE A 105 10.67 2.20 -13.16
CA ILE A 105 10.88 1.23 -14.23
C ILE A 105 12.33 0.70 -14.22
N ARG A 106 13.33 1.58 -14.02
CA ARG A 106 14.74 1.20 -13.95
C ARG A 106 15.03 0.26 -12.78
N VAL A 107 14.49 0.58 -11.59
CA VAL A 107 14.61 -0.30 -10.41
C VAL A 107 13.90 -1.62 -10.65
N GLN A 108 12.68 -1.61 -11.21
CA GLN A 108 11.94 -2.83 -11.52
C GLN A 108 12.70 -3.72 -12.51
N ASN A 109 13.36 -3.14 -13.52
CA ASN A 109 14.21 -3.89 -14.45
C ASN A 109 15.41 -4.55 -13.72
N GLY A 110 16.05 -3.82 -12.79
CA GLY A 110 17.12 -4.35 -11.95
C GLY A 110 16.64 -5.52 -11.06
N VAL A 111 15.47 -5.35 -10.41
CA VAL A 111 14.84 -6.41 -9.60
C VAL A 111 14.48 -7.63 -10.46
N THR A 112 13.97 -7.43 -11.67
CA THR A 112 13.66 -8.52 -12.60
C THR A 112 14.94 -9.26 -13.05
N ALA A 113 16.03 -8.54 -13.27
CA ALA A 113 17.32 -9.16 -13.58
C ALA A 113 17.89 -9.95 -12.39
N ALA A 114 17.61 -9.53 -11.17
CA ALA A 114 18.02 -10.21 -9.94
C ALA A 114 17.24 -11.51 -9.68
N ASP A 115 16.03 -11.68 -10.27
CA ASP A 115 15.08 -12.75 -9.94
C ASP A 115 15.70 -14.16 -10.01
N ALA A 116 16.51 -14.44 -11.04
CA ALA A 116 17.16 -15.73 -11.21
C ALA A 116 18.15 -16.09 -10.09
N GLY A 117 18.68 -15.09 -9.39
CA GLY A 117 19.62 -15.28 -8.28
C GLY A 117 18.94 -15.35 -6.90
N LEU A 118 17.64 -15.09 -6.82
CA LEU A 118 16.89 -15.10 -5.56
C LEU A 118 16.48 -16.53 -5.15
N PRO A 119 16.37 -16.80 -3.83
CA PRO A 119 15.82 -18.06 -3.34
C PRO A 119 14.39 -18.32 -3.86
N ASP A 120 14.07 -19.58 -4.14
CA ASP A 120 12.74 -19.97 -4.69
C ASP A 120 11.57 -19.50 -3.84
N THR A 121 11.71 -19.48 -2.52
CA THR A 121 10.69 -18.98 -1.61
C THR A 121 10.44 -17.48 -1.83
N VAL A 122 11.48 -16.67 -1.97
CA VAL A 122 11.37 -15.22 -2.23
C VAL A 122 10.73 -14.97 -3.58
N ARG A 123 11.13 -15.69 -4.62
CA ARG A 123 10.54 -15.61 -5.96
C ARG A 123 9.06 -15.98 -5.97
N SER A 124 8.66 -17.02 -5.23
CA SER A 124 7.27 -17.47 -5.16
C SER A 124 6.35 -16.48 -4.46
N ILE A 125 6.86 -15.75 -3.46
CA ILE A 125 6.16 -14.66 -2.77
C ILE A 125 6.13 -13.41 -3.64
N GLY A 126 7.22 -13.14 -4.34
CA GLY A 126 7.44 -11.99 -5.20
C GLY A 126 8.15 -10.82 -4.51
N VAL A 127 8.88 -10.06 -5.30
CA VAL A 127 9.52 -8.81 -4.90
C VAL A 127 8.67 -7.65 -5.39
N THR A 128 8.32 -6.73 -4.50
CA THR A 128 7.48 -5.57 -4.85
C THR A 128 8.34 -4.32 -4.98
N THR A 129 8.17 -3.60 -6.08
CA THR A 129 8.79 -2.30 -6.33
C THR A 129 7.69 -1.25 -6.37
N LYS A 130 7.85 -0.18 -5.60
CA LYS A 130 6.88 0.92 -5.53
C LYS A 130 7.60 2.26 -5.56
N LYS A 131 6.98 3.23 -6.22
CA LYS A 131 7.36 4.63 -6.08
C LYS A 131 7.20 5.01 -4.60
N SER A 132 8.24 5.54 -4.00
CA SER A 132 8.18 6.11 -2.67
C SER A 132 7.74 7.56 -2.80
N SER A 133 6.48 7.83 -2.55
CA SER A 133 6.02 9.21 -2.40
C SER A 133 6.45 9.69 -1.03
N GLY A 134 7.35 10.67 -0.99
CA GLY A 134 8.07 11.08 0.22
C GLY A 134 7.19 11.61 1.34
N ASP A 135 6.08 12.26 1.07
CA ASP A 135 5.27 12.94 2.08
C ASP A 135 3.89 12.31 2.26
N MET A 136 3.60 11.91 3.49
CA MET A 136 2.25 11.55 3.91
C MET A 136 1.44 12.83 4.06
N ALA A 137 0.50 13.07 3.14
CA ALA A 137 -0.30 14.29 3.13
C ALA A 137 -1.46 14.25 4.11
N LEU A 138 -2.04 13.06 4.34
CA LEU A 138 -3.11 12.80 5.29
C LEU A 138 -2.88 11.45 5.96
N VAL A 139 -3.02 11.38 7.28
CA VAL A 139 -2.96 10.14 8.04
C VAL A 139 -4.25 9.96 8.81
N VAL A 140 -4.90 8.83 8.58
CA VAL A 140 -6.19 8.47 9.19
C VAL A 140 -6.02 7.22 10.03
N GLY A 141 -6.47 7.26 11.28
CA GLY A 141 -6.55 6.10 12.16
C GLY A 141 -7.98 5.59 12.23
N LEU A 142 -8.18 4.29 12.04
CA LEU A 142 -9.45 3.61 12.23
C LEU A 142 -9.50 3.05 13.65
N LEU A 143 -10.56 3.28 14.37
CA LEU A 143 -10.69 2.98 15.79
C LEU A 143 -11.96 2.19 16.09
N SER A 144 -11.91 1.41 17.17
CA SER A 144 -13.08 0.83 17.82
C SER A 144 -13.09 1.30 19.28
N PRO A 145 -13.79 2.41 19.60
CA PRO A 145 -13.73 3.05 20.92
C PRO A 145 -14.06 2.13 22.08
N ASN A 146 -14.99 1.19 21.92
CA ASN A 146 -15.36 0.22 22.93
C ASN A 146 -14.55 -1.10 22.85
N GLY A 147 -13.63 -1.22 21.87
CA GLY A 147 -12.80 -2.42 21.67
C GLY A 147 -13.55 -3.62 21.11
N THR A 148 -14.65 -3.40 20.39
CA THR A 148 -15.42 -4.48 19.74
C THR A 148 -14.62 -5.13 18.62
N TYR A 149 -13.81 -4.35 17.90
CA TYR A 149 -12.99 -4.79 16.78
C TYR A 149 -11.51 -4.55 17.05
N ASP A 150 -10.68 -5.51 16.68
CA ASP A 150 -9.23 -5.38 16.70
C ASP A 150 -8.71 -4.61 15.46
N ASP A 151 -7.43 -4.25 15.47
CA ASP A 151 -6.76 -3.52 14.38
C ASP A 151 -6.76 -4.31 13.08
N VAL A 152 -6.68 -5.64 13.14
CA VAL A 152 -6.70 -6.52 11.98
C VAL A 152 -8.07 -6.47 11.29
N PHE A 153 -9.15 -6.55 12.07
CA PHE A 153 -10.51 -6.41 11.53
C PHE A 153 -10.70 -5.03 10.91
N LEU A 154 -10.37 -3.95 11.64
CA LEU A 154 -10.54 -2.59 11.17
C LEU A 154 -9.85 -2.35 9.84
N LYS A 155 -8.57 -2.77 9.72
CA LYS A 155 -7.82 -2.66 8.47
C LYS A 155 -8.48 -3.41 7.34
N ASN A 156 -8.74 -4.71 7.53
CA ASN A 156 -9.22 -5.55 6.45
C ASN A 156 -10.64 -5.17 6.02
N TYR A 157 -11.53 -4.84 6.98
CA TYR A 157 -12.88 -4.37 6.67
C TYR A 157 -12.85 -3.09 5.85
N PHE A 158 -12.03 -2.12 6.24
CA PHE A 158 -11.89 -0.87 5.51
C PHE A 158 -11.28 -1.07 4.11
N SER A 159 -10.23 -1.86 4.03
CA SER A 159 -9.56 -2.15 2.74
C SER A 159 -10.48 -2.83 1.74
N MET A 160 -11.35 -3.73 2.21
CA MET A 160 -12.28 -4.45 1.35
C MET A 160 -13.47 -3.62 0.86
N ASN A 161 -13.92 -2.63 1.65
CA ASN A 161 -15.17 -1.93 1.38
C ASN A 161 -14.99 -0.49 0.86
N TYR A 162 -13.91 0.21 1.25
CA TYR A 162 -13.80 1.66 1.03
C TYR A 162 -12.50 2.09 0.34
N LEU A 163 -11.42 1.34 0.48
CA LEU A 163 -10.08 1.77 0.06
C LEU A 163 -9.97 2.04 -1.43
N ASP A 164 -10.58 1.21 -2.26
CA ASP A 164 -10.49 1.34 -3.72
C ASP A 164 -11.19 2.62 -4.23
N GLU A 165 -12.29 3.00 -3.59
CA GLU A 165 -12.96 4.26 -3.89
C GLU A 165 -12.09 5.46 -3.55
N LEU A 166 -11.42 5.44 -2.38
CA LEU A 166 -10.49 6.49 -1.96
C LEU A 166 -9.26 6.57 -2.87
N LYS A 167 -8.71 5.41 -3.31
CA LYS A 167 -7.60 5.36 -4.28
C LYS A 167 -7.99 5.92 -5.65
N SER A 168 -9.26 5.86 -6.02
CA SER A 168 -9.76 6.37 -7.30
C SER A 168 -9.93 7.90 -7.35
N ILE A 169 -9.84 8.58 -6.22
CA ILE A 169 -9.94 10.03 -6.16
C ILE A 169 -8.75 10.66 -6.91
N LYS A 170 -9.06 11.59 -7.82
CA LYS A 170 -8.04 12.28 -8.61
C LYS A 170 -7.03 12.98 -7.70
N GLY A 171 -5.74 12.74 -7.95
CA GLY A 171 -4.65 13.32 -7.17
C GLY A 171 -4.15 12.44 -6.02
N VAL A 172 -4.82 11.34 -5.70
CA VAL A 172 -4.28 10.32 -4.78
C VAL A 172 -3.20 9.53 -5.49
N GLY A 173 -1.99 9.54 -4.95
CA GLY A 173 -0.84 8.83 -5.52
C GLY A 173 -0.70 7.43 -4.96
N ASN A 174 -0.55 7.30 -3.65
CA ASN A 174 -0.44 6.02 -2.96
C ASN A 174 -1.18 6.07 -1.62
N VAL A 175 -1.72 4.94 -1.23
CA VAL A 175 -2.28 4.75 0.12
C VAL A 175 -1.50 3.63 0.77
N GLN A 176 -0.76 3.98 1.82
CA GLN A 176 -0.03 3.03 2.63
C GLN A 176 -0.90 2.61 3.82
N GLU A 177 -1.12 1.32 3.93
CA GLU A 177 -1.89 0.70 4.99
C GLU A 177 -0.94 0.15 6.06
N PHE A 178 -1.07 0.60 7.29
CA PHE A 178 -0.34 0.09 8.43
C PHE A 178 -1.28 -0.77 9.28
N GLY A 179 -0.87 -2.00 9.53
CA GLY A 179 -1.64 -3.05 10.18
C GLY A 179 -1.43 -4.36 9.45
N SER A 180 -1.98 -5.43 9.97
CA SER A 180 -1.82 -6.77 9.42
C SER A 180 -3.05 -7.21 8.61
N ASP A 181 -2.80 -8.01 7.59
CA ASP A 181 -3.88 -8.73 6.89
C ASP A 181 -4.30 -9.95 7.71
N PHE A 182 -5.53 -10.45 7.48
CA PHE A 182 -5.94 -11.75 7.96
C PHE A 182 -5.12 -12.85 7.29
N ALA A 183 -4.73 -13.83 8.09
CA ALA A 183 -4.13 -15.07 7.62
C ALA A 183 -4.62 -16.25 8.45
N MET A 184 -4.70 -17.42 7.80
CA MET A 184 -4.91 -18.68 8.53
C MET A 184 -3.62 -19.06 9.22
N ARG A 185 -3.60 -19.03 10.55
CA ARG A 185 -2.45 -19.36 11.41
C ARG A 185 -2.49 -20.83 11.78
N ILE A 186 -1.39 -21.50 11.55
CA ILE A 186 -1.21 -22.93 11.90
C ILE A 186 -0.10 -23.01 12.94
N TRP A 187 -0.50 -23.16 14.18
CA TRP A 187 0.41 -23.29 15.33
C TRP A 187 0.73 -24.76 15.56
N MET A 188 1.84 -25.20 15.01
CA MET A 188 2.29 -26.59 15.12
C MET A 188 2.75 -26.90 16.54
N ASP A 189 2.30 -28.06 17.08
CA ASP A 189 2.69 -28.57 18.39
C ASP A 189 3.88 -29.55 18.23
N PRO A 190 5.11 -29.20 18.67
CA PRO A 190 6.29 -30.03 18.47
C PRO A 190 6.15 -31.41 19.16
N THR A 191 5.44 -31.49 20.30
CA THR A 191 5.24 -32.73 21.03
C THR A 191 4.36 -33.69 20.23
N LYS A 192 3.22 -33.19 19.72
CA LYS A 192 2.32 -33.98 18.90
C LYS A 192 2.95 -34.39 17.58
N MET A 193 3.73 -33.46 16.95
CA MET A 193 4.48 -33.79 15.76
C MET A 193 5.48 -34.92 15.98
N SER A 194 6.25 -34.86 17.07
CA SER A 194 7.21 -35.90 17.42
C SER A 194 6.54 -37.25 17.68
N GLN A 195 5.42 -37.27 18.43
CA GLN A 195 4.64 -38.46 18.69
C GLN A 195 4.13 -39.12 17.39
N ASN A 196 3.71 -38.32 16.42
CA ASN A 196 3.21 -38.79 15.13
C ASN A 196 4.32 -38.93 14.07
N LYS A 197 5.59 -38.69 14.44
CA LYS A 197 6.77 -38.77 13.53
C LYS A 197 6.55 -37.98 12.24
N ILE A 198 6.06 -36.74 12.37
CA ILE A 198 5.83 -35.83 11.23
C ILE A 198 6.72 -34.60 11.38
N THR A 199 7.25 -34.12 10.26
CA THR A 199 8.13 -32.96 10.17
C THR A 199 7.36 -31.70 9.74
N ALA A 200 7.87 -30.53 10.07
CA ALA A 200 7.29 -29.27 9.62
C ALA A 200 7.23 -29.17 8.08
N SER A 201 8.23 -29.71 7.40
CA SER A 201 8.28 -29.72 5.91
C SER A 201 7.14 -30.56 5.32
N GLU A 202 6.80 -31.70 5.93
CA GLU A 202 5.66 -32.52 5.50
C GLU A 202 4.34 -31.79 5.70
N VAL A 203 4.18 -31.07 6.82
CA VAL A 203 2.99 -30.23 7.07
C VAL A 203 2.87 -29.14 6.00
N ILE A 204 3.94 -28.40 5.74
CA ILE A 204 3.97 -27.35 4.72
C ILE A 204 3.62 -27.91 3.34
N SER A 205 4.19 -29.06 2.97
CA SER A 205 3.93 -29.72 1.70
C SER A 205 2.47 -30.18 1.58
N ALA A 206 1.90 -30.75 2.64
CA ALA A 206 0.50 -31.17 2.65
C ALA A 206 -0.46 -29.98 2.53
N VAL A 207 -0.22 -28.89 3.24
CA VAL A 207 -1.01 -27.66 3.14
C VAL A 207 -0.89 -27.07 1.73
N SER A 208 0.32 -26.95 1.20
CA SER A 208 0.57 -26.41 -0.13
C SER A 208 -0.07 -27.24 -1.23
N SER A 209 -0.12 -28.56 -1.10
CA SER A 209 -0.71 -29.47 -2.09
C SER A 209 -2.24 -29.44 -2.08
N GLN A 210 -2.86 -29.33 -0.90
CA GLN A 210 -4.31 -29.41 -0.72
C GLN A 210 -5.02 -28.04 -0.73
N ASN A 211 -4.28 -26.95 -0.49
CA ASN A 211 -4.79 -25.57 -0.57
C ASN A 211 -4.45 -24.91 -1.91
N LYS A 212 -4.83 -25.55 -2.99
CA LYS A 212 -4.61 -25.05 -4.37
C LYS A 212 -5.91 -24.82 -5.10
N GLN A 213 -5.95 -23.76 -5.90
CA GLN A 213 -7.02 -23.58 -6.89
C GLN A 213 -6.61 -24.27 -8.18
N ILE A 214 -7.37 -25.28 -8.60
CA ILE A 214 -7.08 -26.08 -9.78
C ILE A 214 -8.22 -25.85 -10.78
N ALA A 215 -7.86 -25.50 -12.01
CA ALA A 215 -8.79 -25.54 -13.13
C ALA A 215 -8.89 -27.02 -13.59
N ALA A 216 -9.99 -27.67 -13.22
CA ALA A 216 -10.17 -29.10 -13.48
C ALA A 216 -10.54 -29.41 -14.95
N GLY A 217 -10.79 -28.37 -15.77
CA GLY A 217 -11.12 -28.52 -17.19
C GLY A 217 -12.57 -28.89 -17.46
N ASN A 218 -12.83 -29.35 -18.68
CA ASN A 218 -14.18 -29.74 -19.15
C ASN A 218 -14.16 -31.16 -19.69
N ILE A 219 -15.22 -31.91 -19.48
CA ILE A 219 -15.50 -33.18 -20.15
C ILE A 219 -16.27 -32.86 -21.41
N SER A 220 -15.94 -33.55 -22.50
CA SER A 220 -16.56 -33.38 -23.83
C SER A 220 -16.35 -31.98 -24.45
N SER A 221 -15.16 -31.39 -24.25
CA SER A 221 -14.72 -30.22 -25.03
C SER A 221 -14.13 -30.67 -26.39
N ALA A 222 -14.17 -29.79 -27.39
CA ALA A 222 -13.69 -30.09 -28.74
C ALA A 222 -12.19 -30.52 -28.76
N PRO A 223 -11.83 -31.54 -29.60
CA PRO A 223 -12.67 -32.26 -30.58
C PRO A 223 -13.57 -33.29 -29.89
N VAL A 224 -14.87 -33.19 -30.14
CA VAL A 224 -15.91 -33.98 -29.46
C VAL A 224 -16.33 -35.17 -30.29
N ASP A 225 -16.67 -36.31 -29.64
CA ASP A 225 -17.42 -37.39 -30.27
C ASP A 225 -18.74 -36.81 -30.83
N PRO A 226 -19.08 -37.05 -32.11
CA PRO A 226 -20.32 -36.56 -32.72
C PRO A 226 -21.61 -36.89 -31.95
N ASN A 227 -21.53 -37.87 -31.06
CA ASN A 227 -22.65 -38.31 -30.22
C ASN A 227 -22.69 -37.63 -28.83
N ALA A 228 -21.72 -36.80 -28.48
CA ALA A 228 -21.72 -36.11 -27.20
C ALA A 228 -22.68 -34.93 -27.21
N SER A 229 -23.82 -35.09 -26.51
CA SER A 229 -24.89 -34.08 -26.47
C SER A 229 -24.65 -32.96 -25.46
N PHE A 230 -23.69 -33.10 -24.54
CA PHE A 230 -23.49 -32.16 -23.45
C PHE A 230 -22.00 -32.00 -23.11
N GLN A 231 -21.59 -30.76 -22.79
CA GLN A 231 -20.31 -30.45 -22.22
C GLN A 231 -20.45 -30.23 -20.70
N TYR A 232 -19.65 -30.91 -19.89
CA TYR A 232 -19.65 -30.74 -18.45
C TYR A 232 -18.40 -29.97 -18.01
N ILE A 233 -18.63 -28.90 -17.27
CA ILE A 233 -17.55 -28.16 -16.59
C ILE A 233 -17.27 -28.87 -15.27
N ILE A 234 -16.01 -29.27 -15.04
CA ILE A 234 -15.59 -29.85 -13.76
C ILE A 234 -15.18 -28.70 -12.86
N THR A 235 -15.92 -28.47 -11.79
CA THR A 235 -15.55 -27.54 -10.73
C THR A 235 -14.89 -28.31 -9.59
N ALA A 236 -13.62 -28.00 -9.30
CA ALA A 236 -12.95 -28.47 -8.10
C ALA A 236 -13.18 -27.47 -6.96
N LYS A 237 -13.22 -27.96 -5.72
CA LYS A 237 -13.20 -27.09 -4.56
C LYS A 237 -11.92 -26.25 -4.62
N GLY A 238 -12.06 -24.93 -4.53
CA GLY A 238 -10.94 -24.00 -4.58
C GLY A 238 -10.08 -24.01 -3.30
N ARG A 239 -9.46 -22.87 -3.01
CA ARG A 239 -8.71 -22.69 -1.77
C ARG A 239 -9.59 -22.89 -0.55
N LEU A 240 -9.01 -23.44 0.51
CA LEU A 240 -9.66 -23.61 1.79
C LEU A 240 -9.88 -22.24 2.45
N VAL A 241 -11.02 -22.07 3.12
CA VAL A 241 -11.42 -20.77 3.68
C VAL A 241 -11.58 -20.84 5.19
N THR A 242 -12.08 -21.95 5.72
CA THR A 242 -12.42 -22.08 7.15
C THR A 242 -11.38 -22.85 7.94
N GLU A 243 -11.27 -22.56 9.23
CA GLU A 243 -10.39 -23.28 10.16
C GLU A 243 -10.66 -24.79 10.13
N LYS A 244 -11.93 -25.18 10.01
CA LYS A 244 -12.33 -26.58 9.92
C LYS A 244 -11.79 -27.24 8.65
N GLU A 245 -11.85 -26.57 7.53
CA GLU A 245 -11.32 -27.10 6.26
C GLU A 245 -9.81 -27.27 6.31
N PHE A 246 -9.10 -26.31 6.87
CA PHE A 246 -7.67 -26.46 7.12
C PHE A 246 -7.37 -27.59 8.11
N GLY A 247 -8.17 -27.72 9.16
CA GLY A 247 -8.03 -28.80 10.15
C GLY A 247 -8.19 -30.18 9.56
N ASP A 248 -9.01 -30.31 8.53
CA ASP A 248 -9.29 -31.57 7.86
C ASP A 248 -8.25 -31.96 6.77
N ILE A 249 -7.24 -31.13 6.52
CA ILE A 249 -6.10 -31.47 5.65
C ILE A 249 -5.46 -32.77 6.13
N VAL A 250 -5.33 -33.74 5.21
CA VAL A 250 -4.71 -35.03 5.49
C VAL A 250 -3.19 -34.90 5.37
N LEU A 251 -2.47 -35.16 6.47
CA LEU A 251 -1.02 -35.14 6.49
C LEU A 251 -0.45 -36.50 6.07
N ARG A 252 -1.05 -37.59 6.57
CA ARG A 252 -0.64 -38.95 6.25
C ARG A 252 -1.82 -39.94 6.45
N THR A 253 -1.85 -40.96 5.61
CA THR A 253 -2.71 -42.14 5.80
C THR A 253 -1.85 -43.26 6.34
N ASN A 254 -2.24 -43.84 7.46
CA ASN A 254 -1.54 -44.98 8.07
C ASN A 254 -1.96 -46.31 7.42
N ASP A 255 -1.19 -47.36 7.62
CA ASP A 255 -1.44 -48.71 7.05
C ASP A 255 -2.77 -49.32 7.49
N ASP A 256 -3.30 -48.90 8.65
CA ASP A 256 -4.57 -49.31 9.18
C ASP A 256 -5.79 -48.55 8.62
N GLY A 257 -5.53 -47.61 7.67
CA GLY A 257 -6.54 -46.76 7.07
C GLY A 257 -6.90 -45.51 7.87
N SER A 258 -6.32 -45.31 9.07
CA SER A 258 -6.51 -44.09 9.85
C SER A 258 -5.79 -42.93 9.20
N MET A 259 -6.39 -41.73 9.27
CA MET A 259 -5.82 -40.51 8.68
C MET A 259 -5.35 -39.59 9.78
N LEU A 260 -4.07 -39.20 9.72
CA LEU A 260 -3.53 -38.11 10.53
C LEU A 260 -3.87 -36.79 9.84
N ARG A 261 -4.58 -35.92 10.55
CA ARG A 261 -5.04 -34.62 10.04
C ARG A 261 -4.28 -33.47 10.68
N LEU A 262 -4.31 -32.31 10.04
CA LEU A 262 -3.61 -31.11 10.52
C LEU A 262 -4.07 -30.72 11.94
N LYS A 263 -5.35 -30.80 12.25
CA LYS A 263 -5.92 -30.55 13.60
C LYS A 263 -5.36 -31.45 14.71
N ASP A 264 -4.81 -32.60 14.36
CA ASP A 264 -4.27 -33.55 15.35
C ASP A 264 -2.89 -33.11 15.85
N VAL A 265 -2.15 -32.31 15.04
CA VAL A 265 -0.78 -31.85 15.33
C VAL A 265 -0.63 -30.33 15.42
N ALA A 266 -1.69 -29.57 15.14
CA ALA A 266 -1.64 -28.10 15.15
C ALA A 266 -2.97 -27.51 15.65
N ARG A 267 -2.89 -26.28 16.20
CA ARG A 267 -4.01 -25.38 16.42
C ARG A 267 -4.13 -24.47 15.20
N ILE A 268 -5.34 -24.31 14.71
CA ILE A 268 -5.64 -23.51 13.51
C ILE A 268 -6.59 -22.40 13.93
N GLU A 269 -6.28 -21.18 13.55
CA GLU A 269 -7.09 -20.01 13.85
C GLU A 269 -6.93 -18.94 12.76
N LEU A 270 -7.97 -18.15 12.54
CA LEU A 270 -7.89 -16.94 11.74
C LEU A 270 -7.30 -15.82 12.61
N GLY A 271 -6.20 -15.23 12.18
CA GLY A 271 -5.52 -14.19 12.96
C GLY A 271 -4.71 -13.27 12.07
N ALA A 272 -3.86 -12.43 12.66
CA ALA A 272 -2.98 -11.53 11.91
C ALA A 272 -1.91 -12.31 11.15
N LYS A 273 -1.62 -11.87 9.93
CA LYS A 273 -0.52 -12.40 9.11
C LYS A 273 0.83 -12.12 9.76
N ASP A 274 0.98 -10.96 10.40
CA ASP A 274 2.19 -10.53 11.11
C ASP A 274 1.80 -9.85 12.43
N TYR A 275 2.49 -10.16 13.51
CA TYR A 275 2.32 -9.59 14.86
C TYR A 275 3.49 -8.69 15.27
N SER A 276 4.45 -8.44 14.37
CA SER A 276 5.63 -7.61 14.67
C SER A 276 5.34 -6.11 14.68
N PHE A 277 4.18 -5.70 14.16
CA PHE A 277 3.78 -4.31 14.04
C PHE A 277 2.47 -4.04 14.80
N ILE A 278 2.50 -3.03 15.66
CA ILE A 278 1.32 -2.54 16.39
C ILE A 278 1.18 -1.06 16.09
N SER A 279 0.01 -0.64 15.61
CA SER A 279 -0.31 0.77 15.41
C SER A 279 -1.33 1.27 16.43
N ARG A 280 -1.17 2.51 16.85
CA ARG A 280 -2.08 3.16 17.81
C ARG A 280 -2.39 4.57 17.36
N ALA A 281 -3.66 4.95 17.45
CA ALA A 281 -4.13 6.31 17.28
C ALA A 281 -4.97 6.69 18.49
N ALA A 282 -4.83 7.92 18.98
CA ALA A 282 -5.53 8.40 20.17
C ALA A 282 -5.39 7.47 21.41
N GLY A 283 -4.27 6.76 21.53
CA GLY A 283 -4.00 5.83 22.63
C GLY A 283 -4.64 4.44 22.53
N GLN A 284 -5.42 4.18 21.48
CA GLN A 284 -6.08 2.89 21.23
C GLN A 284 -5.42 2.14 20.08
N GLU A 285 -5.54 0.83 20.07
CA GLU A 285 -5.14 0.01 18.91
C GLU A 285 -5.96 0.41 17.69
N SER A 286 -5.29 0.57 16.56
CA SER A 286 -5.88 1.16 15.37
C SER A 286 -5.25 0.62 14.10
N ALA A 287 -5.99 0.61 13.01
CA ALA A 287 -5.42 0.52 11.69
C ALA A 287 -5.13 1.93 11.16
N ILE A 288 -3.95 2.16 10.61
CA ILE A 288 -3.56 3.47 10.11
C ILE A 288 -3.44 3.44 8.59
N LEU A 289 -3.99 4.47 7.96
CA LEU A 289 -3.94 4.71 6.52
C LEU A 289 -3.21 6.02 6.29
N ALA A 290 -2.16 6.00 5.49
CA ALA A 290 -1.43 7.19 5.09
C ALA A 290 -1.61 7.44 3.59
N PHE A 291 -2.14 8.60 3.26
CA PHE A 291 -2.38 9.03 1.89
C PHE A 291 -1.24 9.92 1.43
N SER A 292 -0.69 9.59 0.27
CA SER A 292 0.27 10.43 -0.45
C SER A 292 -0.38 10.93 -1.73
N LEU A 293 0.02 12.10 -2.19
CA LEU A 293 -0.53 12.72 -3.40
C LEU A 293 0.36 12.45 -4.61
N THR A 294 -0.23 12.53 -5.80
CA THR A 294 0.54 12.58 -7.06
C THR A 294 1.27 13.91 -7.20
N ASP A 295 2.30 13.92 -8.04
CA ASP A 295 3.16 15.10 -8.19
C ASP A 295 2.43 16.33 -8.79
N ASP A 296 1.33 16.12 -9.48
CA ASP A 296 0.49 17.15 -10.13
C ASP A 296 -0.80 17.47 -9.35
N ALA A 297 -0.99 16.82 -8.18
CA ALA A 297 -2.21 16.99 -7.40
C ALA A 297 -2.29 18.38 -6.75
N ASN A 298 -3.52 18.91 -6.67
CA ASN A 298 -3.84 20.01 -5.77
C ASN A 298 -4.14 19.46 -4.38
N ALA A 299 -3.25 19.68 -3.41
CA ALA A 299 -3.36 19.12 -2.08
C ALA A 299 -4.68 19.49 -1.37
N LEU A 300 -5.14 20.74 -1.47
CA LEU A 300 -6.38 21.18 -0.83
C LEU A 300 -7.61 20.51 -1.41
N GLU A 301 -7.68 20.40 -2.73
CA GLU A 301 -8.81 19.79 -3.44
C GLU A 301 -8.85 18.28 -3.17
N THR A 302 -7.70 17.59 -3.34
CA THR A 302 -7.61 16.15 -3.19
C THR A 302 -7.87 15.71 -1.74
N LEU A 303 -7.21 16.36 -0.75
CA LEU A 303 -7.43 16.01 0.66
C LEU A 303 -8.82 16.40 1.14
N GLY A 304 -9.40 17.47 0.59
CA GLY A 304 -10.79 17.83 0.81
C GLY A 304 -11.74 16.72 0.34
N ALA A 305 -11.55 16.23 -0.89
CA ALA A 305 -12.34 15.15 -1.45
C ALA A 305 -12.20 13.83 -0.65
N ILE A 306 -10.98 13.48 -0.19
CA ILE A 306 -10.76 12.31 0.68
C ILE A 306 -11.54 12.46 1.99
N LYS A 307 -11.47 13.63 2.65
CA LYS A 307 -12.17 13.86 3.92
C LYS A 307 -13.69 13.83 3.76
N GLU A 308 -14.23 14.38 2.68
CA GLU A 308 -15.66 14.29 2.37
C GLU A 308 -16.10 12.85 2.14
N LYS A 309 -15.32 12.09 1.35
CA LYS A 309 -15.62 10.68 1.10
C LYS A 309 -15.54 9.85 2.38
N LEU A 310 -14.51 10.01 3.21
CA LEU A 310 -14.42 9.36 4.52
C LEU A 310 -15.61 9.68 5.42
N LYS A 311 -16.09 10.93 5.41
CA LYS A 311 -17.28 11.33 6.17
C LYS A 311 -18.56 10.68 5.64
N GLU A 312 -18.64 10.45 4.34
CA GLU A 312 -19.74 9.71 3.73
C GLU A 312 -19.69 8.24 4.12
N ASP A 313 -18.53 7.59 3.95
CA ASP A 313 -18.29 6.18 4.23
C ASP A 313 -18.51 5.84 5.70
N ALA A 314 -18.15 6.76 6.60
CA ALA A 314 -18.35 6.61 8.04
C ALA A 314 -19.83 6.45 8.46
N LYS A 315 -20.78 6.86 7.63
CA LYS A 315 -22.23 6.62 7.87
C LYS A 315 -22.60 5.13 7.68
N SER A 316 -21.79 4.39 6.97
CA SER A 316 -21.97 2.96 6.67
C SER A 316 -21.04 2.06 7.46
N PHE A 317 -20.25 2.62 8.37
CA PHE A 317 -19.37 1.82 9.24
C PHE A 317 -20.18 0.92 10.17
N PRO A 318 -19.67 -0.25 10.53
CA PRO A 318 -20.25 -1.06 11.58
C PRO A 318 -20.34 -0.28 12.91
N ASP A 319 -21.27 -0.69 13.75
CA ASP A 319 -21.36 -0.15 15.11
C ASP A 319 -20.01 -0.26 15.82
N ASP A 320 -19.60 0.80 16.52
CA ASP A 320 -18.32 0.93 17.22
C ASP A 320 -17.08 1.07 16.28
N MET A 321 -17.24 1.24 14.97
CA MET A 321 -16.14 1.63 14.10
C MET A 321 -16.18 3.13 13.82
N THR A 322 -15.05 3.81 14.00
CA THR A 322 -14.89 5.24 13.72
C THR A 322 -13.51 5.55 13.17
N TYR A 323 -13.29 6.79 12.75
CA TYR A 323 -11.98 7.24 12.30
C TYR A 323 -11.55 8.53 12.99
N VAL A 324 -10.24 8.74 13.04
CA VAL A 324 -9.62 9.99 13.51
C VAL A 324 -8.56 10.43 12.50
N ILE A 325 -8.49 11.72 12.23
CA ILE A 325 -7.42 12.29 11.43
C ILE A 325 -6.23 12.54 12.36
N CYS A 326 -5.14 11.80 12.14
CA CYS A 326 -3.92 11.87 12.95
C CYS A 326 -2.96 12.98 12.48
N ALA A 327 -2.91 13.19 11.15
CA ALA A 327 -2.11 14.26 10.56
C ALA A 327 -2.81 14.76 9.28
N ASP A 328 -2.82 16.07 9.10
CA ASP A 328 -3.43 16.75 7.97
C ASP A 328 -2.56 17.92 7.51
N ASN A 329 -1.99 17.81 6.32
CA ASN A 329 -1.16 18.87 5.77
C ASN A 329 -1.98 20.09 5.32
N THR A 330 -3.31 19.95 5.15
CA THR A 330 -4.16 21.07 4.73
C THR A 330 -4.25 22.15 5.79
N ASP A 331 -4.20 21.80 7.07
CA ASP A 331 -4.26 22.78 8.18
C ASP A 331 -3.10 23.78 8.11
N PHE A 332 -1.89 23.27 7.82
CA PHE A 332 -0.71 24.12 7.65
C PHE A 332 -0.83 25.00 6.39
N ILE A 333 -1.33 24.44 5.29
CA ILE A 333 -1.52 25.18 4.03
C ILE A 333 -2.54 26.30 4.24
N TYR A 334 -3.67 26.03 4.89
CA TYR A 334 -4.68 27.06 5.19
C TYR A 334 -4.13 28.17 6.10
N ALA A 335 -3.37 27.82 7.13
CA ALA A 335 -2.71 28.80 7.98
C ALA A 335 -1.75 29.70 7.19
N SER A 336 -0.94 29.10 6.32
CA SER A 336 0.01 29.83 5.47
C SER A 336 -0.69 30.76 4.48
N ILE A 337 -1.74 30.29 3.80
CA ILE A 337 -2.53 31.11 2.89
C ILE A 337 -3.16 32.30 3.62
N LYS A 338 -3.73 32.05 4.80
CA LYS A 338 -4.35 33.10 5.62
C LYS A 338 -3.36 34.18 6.01
N GLU A 339 -2.12 33.79 6.38
CA GLU A 339 -1.05 34.72 6.72
C GLU A 339 -0.60 35.55 5.52
N VAL A 340 -0.42 34.92 4.36
CA VAL A 340 -0.10 35.62 3.11
C VAL A 340 -1.21 36.61 2.71
N MET A 341 -2.47 36.21 2.83
CA MET A 341 -3.61 37.11 2.54
C MET A 341 -3.67 38.29 3.51
N HIS A 342 -3.37 38.06 4.80
CA HIS A 342 -3.32 39.11 5.80
C HIS A 342 -2.23 40.14 5.49
N THR A 343 -1.00 39.69 5.23
CA THR A 343 0.12 40.56 4.87
C THR A 343 -0.12 41.28 3.55
N PHE A 344 -0.77 40.64 2.56
CA PHE A 344 -1.14 41.27 1.30
C PHE A 344 -2.14 42.42 1.50
N VAL A 345 -3.18 42.22 2.32
CA VAL A 345 -4.17 43.25 2.65
C VAL A 345 -3.52 44.40 3.40
N GLU A 346 -2.64 44.12 4.38
CA GLU A 346 -1.88 45.17 5.08
C GLU A 346 -1.01 45.99 4.12
N ALA A 347 -0.27 45.32 3.24
CA ALA A 347 0.56 45.99 2.25
C ALA A 347 -0.27 46.88 1.32
N LEU A 348 -1.44 46.39 0.86
CA LEU A 348 -2.36 47.12 0.01
C LEU A 348 -2.94 48.37 0.72
N LEU A 349 -3.29 48.22 2.01
CA LEU A 349 -3.76 49.35 2.82
C LEU A 349 -2.66 50.43 3.00
N ILE A 350 -1.44 50.01 3.28
CA ILE A 350 -0.30 50.95 3.42
C ILE A 350 -0.05 51.70 2.09
N VAL A 351 -0.06 50.99 0.95
CA VAL A 351 0.13 51.62 -0.38
C VAL A 351 -1.03 52.55 -0.72
N ALA A 352 -2.27 52.23 -0.32
CA ALA A 352 -3.43 53.06 -0.58
C ALA A 352 -3.45 54.32 0.29
N LEU A 353 -2.76 54.31 1.44
CA LEU A 353 -2.72 55.45 2.40
C LEU A 353 -1.58 56.45 2.07
N ILE A 354 -0.54 56.02 1.31
CA ILE A 354 0.54 56.86 0.82
C ILE A 354 0.14 57.53 -0.51
#